data_d147d5e5f22506d3108f8241b23af056
#
_entry.id   d147d5e5f22506d3108f8241b23af056
#
_cell.length_a   1.000
_cell.length_b   1.000
_cell.length_c   1.000
_cell.angle_alpha   90.00
_cell.angle_beta   90.00
_cell.angle_gamma   90.00
#
_symmetry.space_group_name_H-M   'P 1'
#
loop_
_entity.id
_entity.type
_entity.pdbx_description
1 polymer ?
#
loop_
_entity_poly.entity_id
_entity_poly.type
_entity_poly.pdbx_seq_one_letter_code
_entity_poly.pdbx_strand_id
1 'polypeptide(L)'
;RPGAGARSWIMQGSLWMIFASMFTFTSMWLTHDPDALHSLASWGYTANAEELASAGVYATLYGTVSMFIIGCSFHIIPKLAGTELASETNANLVSFVWTISVLVLVIGSQNNSILGIDIIPLGVALNNIVLLAVIMNQLLTVANKTRNIATPGWLILIALLSSPILAIVSIVSGAANDNVGQWLTYHIFGGTFFFAGVAGIALYASSIASGNP
;
A
#
# COMPACT_ATOMS: atom_id res chain seq x y z
N ARG A 1 15.26 12.20 -13.15
CA ARG A 1 14.71 13.52 -12.83
C ARG A 1 14.24 13.51 -11.39
N PRO A 2 14.56 14.53 -10.56
CA PRO A 2 14.07 14.62 -9.19
C PRO A 2 12.55 14.51 -9.11
N GLY A 3 12.04 13.70 -8.17
CA GLY A 3 10.61 13.44 -7.97
C GLY A 3 9.96 12.46 -8.97
N ALA A 4 10.72 11.79 -9.80
CA ALA A 4 10.17 10.79 -10.73
C ALA A 4 9.57 9.61 -9.98
N GLY A 5 10.24 9.13 -8.92
CA GLY A 5 9.74 8.06 -8.07
C GLY A 5 8.43 8.42 -7.41
N ALA A 6 8.35 9.54 -6.70
CA ALA A 6 7.13 10.02 -6.07
C ALA A 6 5.96 10.11 -7.06
N ARG A 7 6.20 10.67 -8.24
CA ARG A 7 5.19 10.79 -9.30
C ARG A 7 4.68 9.44 -9.79
N SER A 8 5.58 8.46 -10.00
CA SER A 8 5.20 7.11 -10.43
C SER A 8 4.24 6.46 -9.44
N TRP A 9 4.54 6.52 -8.15
CA TRP A 9 3.69 5.98 -7.10
C TRP A 9 2.31 6.66 -7.05
N ILE A 10 2.27 7.99 -7.10
CA ILE A 10 1.01 8.74 -7.05
C ILE A 10 0.16 8.46 -8.29
N MET A 11 0.74 8.43 -9.48
CA MET A 11 0.01 8.11 -10.71
C MET A 11 -0.59 6.71 -10.68
N GLN A 12 0.18 5.70 -10.28
CA GLN A 12 -0.31 4.33 -10.19
C GLN A 12 -1.36 4.18 -9.07
N GLY A 13 -1.17 4.86 -7.92
CA GLY A 13 -2.18 4.92 -6.86
C GLY A 13 -3.50 5.54 -7.33
N SER A 14 -3.44 6.56 -8.19
CA SER A 14 -4.63 7.17 -8.79
C SER A 14 -5.36 6.22 -9.75
N LEU A 15 -4.62 5.41 -10.51
CA LEU A 15 -5.22 4.34 -11.33
C LEU A 15 -5.90 3.29 -10.47
N TRP A 16 -5.24 2.85 -9.38
CA TRP A 16 -5.83 1.91 -8.44
C TRP A 16 -7.09 2.46 -7.76
N MET A 17 -7.18 3.76 -7.50
CA MET A 17 -8.39 4.39 -6.97
C MET A 17 -9.59 4.20 -7.91
N ILE A 18 -9.38 4.27 -9.22
CA ILE A 18 -10.44 4.01 -10.22
C ILE A 18 -10.86 2.54 -10.14
N PHE A 19 -9.92 1.60 -10.18
CA PHE A 19 -10.24 0.17 -10.09
C PHE A 19 -10.90 -0.19 -8.76
N ALA A 20 -10.43 0.33 -7.64
CA ALA A 20 -11.02 0.13 -6.33
C ALA A 20 -12.49 0.58 -6.29
N SER A 21 -12.77 1.75 -6.85
CA SER A 21 -14.12 2.29 -6.95
C SER A 21 -15.01 1.41 -7.85
N MET A 22 -14.48 0.91 -8.96
CA MET A 22 -15.21 0.00 -9.86
C MET A 22 -15.53 -1.32 -9.15
N PHE A 23 -14.58 -1.97 -8.49
CA PHE A 23 -14.82 -3.21 -7.76
C PHE A 23 -15.86 -3.02 -6.65
N THR A 24 -15.72 -1.96 -5.86
CA THR A 24 -16.66 -1.66 -4.76
C THR A 24 -18.06 -1.39 -5.30
N PHE A 25 -18.18 -0.57 -6.34
CA PHE A 25 -19.47 -0.28 -6.98
C PHE A 25 -20.12 -1.54 -7.52
N THR A 26 -19.37 -2.37 -8.26
CA THR A 26 -19.90 -3.60 -8.86
C THR A 26 -20.31 -4.61 -7.78
N SER A 27 -19.54 -4.72 -6.69
CA SER A 27 -19.91 -5.54 -5.53
C SER A 27 -21.24 -5.10 -4.92
N MET A 28 -21.40 -3.78 -4.69
CA MET A 28 -22.66 -3.23 -4.16
C MET A 28 -23.82 -3.48 -5.13
N TRP A 29 -23.60 -3.34 -6.44
CA TRP A 29 -24.62 -3.64 -7.44
C TRP A 29 -25.05 -5.09 -7.40
N LEU A 30 -24.11 -6.04 -7.39
CA LEU A 30 -24.40 -7.47 -7.29
C LEU A 30 -25.11 -7.87 -5.98
N THR A 31 -24.93 -7.11 -4.92
CA THR A 31 -25.67 -7.33 -3.67
C THR A 31 -27.17 -7.02 -3.83
N HIS A 32 -27.51 -6.07 -4.71
CA HIS A 32 -28.90 -5.67 -4.98
C HIS A 32 -29.53 -6.46 -6.13
N ASP A 33 -28.72 -6.81 -7.13
CA ASP A 33 -29.12 -7.57 -8.31
C ASP A 33 -28.09 -8.67 -8.58
N PRO A 34 -28.25 -9.86 -7.99
CA PRO A 34 -27.30 -10.96 -8.14
C PRO A 34 -27.10 -11.41 -9.59
N ASP A 35 -28.06 -11.16 -10.46
CA ASP A 35 -28.03 -11.55 -11.88
C ASP A 35 -27.44 -10.47 -12.80
N ALA A 36 -27.06 -9.32 -12.25
CA ALA A 36 -26.58 -8.18 -13.03
C ALA A 36 -25.42 -8.49 -13.99
N LEU A 37 -24.55 -9.44 -13.61
CA LEU A 37 -23.40 -9.88 -14.44
C LEU A 37 -23.60 -11.27 -15.06
N HIS A 38 -24.83 -11.82 -15.05
CA HIS A 38 -25.09 -13.15 -15.59
C HIS A 38 -24.65 -13.32 -17.06
N SER A 39 -24.75 -12.30 -17.87
CA SER A 39 -24.26 -12.29 -19.25
C SER A 39 -22.75 -12.53 -19.38
N LEU A 40 -21.96 -12.18 -18.36
CA LEU A 40 -20.51 -12.38 -18.34
C LEU A 40 -20.12 -13.81 -17.96
N ALA A 41 -21.03 -14.57 -17.36
CA ALA A 41 -20.81 -15.98 -17.03
C ALA A 41 -20.55 -16.82 -18.30
N SER A 42 -21.16 -16.45 -19.42
CA SER A 42 -20.89 -17.09 -20.73
C SER A 42 -19.44 -16.88 -21.21
N TRP A 43 -18.74 -15.87 -20.67
CA TRP A 43 -17.34 -15.57 -20.95
C TRP A 43 -16.38 -16.12 -19.89
N GLY A 44 -16.92 -16.94 -18.95
CA GLY A 44 -16.15 -17.54 -17.87
C GLY A 44 -15.95 -16.64 -16.64
N TYR A 45 -16.62 -15.49 -16.56
CA TYR A 45 -16.55 -14.62 -15.41
C TYR A 45 -17.64 -14.97 -14.39
N THR A 46 -17.25 -15.47 -13.22
CA THR A 46 -18.15 -15.98 -12.17
C THR A 46 -17.97 -15.29 -10.81
N ALA A 47 -17.28 -14.15 -10.75
CA ALA A 47 -17.08 -13.46 -9.49
C ALA A 47 -18.41 -13.02 -8.85
N ASN A 48 -18.51 -13.21 -7.54
CA ASN A 48 -19.66 -12.81 -6.74
C ASN A 48 -19.41 -11.48 -6.02
N ALA A 49 -20.44 -10.97 -5.33
CA ALA A 49 -20.37 -9.70 -4.61
C ALA A 49 -19.26 -9.68 -3.53
N GLU A 50 -19.04 -10.77 -2.81
CA GLU A 50 -18.06 -10.87 -1.73
C GLU A 50 -16.62 -10.86 -2.28
N GLU A 51 -16.36 -11.59 -3.35
CA GLU A 51 -15.06 -11.60 -4.03
C GLU A 51 -14.71 -10.22 -4.57
N LEU A 52 -15.67 -9.53 -5.19
CA LEU A 52 -15.47 -8.16 -5.67
C LEU A 52 -15.30 -7.15 -4.53
N ALA A 53 -16.00 -7.32 -3.41
CA ALA A 53 -15.78 -6.51 -2.21
C ALA A 53 -14.33 -6.67 -1.71
N SER A 54 -13.86 -7.90 -1.63
CA SER A 54 -12.47 -8.21 -1.23
C SER A 54 -11.45 -7.61 -2.19
N ALA A 55 -11.67 -7.72 -3.51
CA ALA A 55 -10.85 -7.05 -4.52
C ALA A 55 -10.81 -5.53 -4.33
N GLY A 56 -11.96 -4.92 -4.05
CA GLY A 56 -12.09 -3.50 -3.75
C GLY A 56 -11.29 -3.08 -2.52
N VAL A 57 -11.32 -3.88 -1.46
CA VAL A 57 -10.53 -3.65 -0.24
C VAL A 57 -9.03 -3.69 -0.53
N TYR A 58 -8.53 -4.73 -1.22
CA TYR A 58 -7.10 -4.81 -1.58
C TYR A 58 -6.67 -3.67 -2.50
N ALA A 59 -7.47 -3.36 -3.53
CA ALA A 59 -7.20 -2.24 -4.43
C ALA A 59 -7.19 -0.89 -3.70
N THR A 60 -8.07 -0.69 -2.70
CA THR A 60 -8.10 0.53 -1.89
C THR A 60 -6.90 0.62 -0.96
N LEU A 61 -6.68 -0.39 -0.13
CA LEU A 61 -5.66 -0.32 0.92
C LEU A 61 -4.25 -0.39 0.34
N TYR A 62 -3.95 -1.39 -0.48
CA TYR A 62 -2.62 -1.58 -1.04
C TYR A 62 -2.40 -0.79 -2.32
N GLY A 63 -3.39 -0.73 -3.21
CA GLY A 63 -3.28 -0.02 -4.48
C GLY A 63 -3.35 1.49 -4.34
N THR A 64 -4.33 2.01 -3.61
CA THR A 64 -4.56 3.47 -3.52
C THR A 64 -3.83 4.08 -2.34
N VAL A 65 -4.25 3.76 -1.12
CA VAL A 65 -3.80 4.48 0.08
C VAL A 65 -2.32 4.23 0.35
N SER A 66 -1.86 2.99 0.27
CA SER A 66 -0.44 2.68 0.47
C SER A 66 0.44 3.36 -0.57
N MET A 67 0.04 3.35 -1.84
CA MET A 67 0.82 4.00 -2.89
C MET A 67 0.88 5.52 -2.72
N PHE A 68 -0.18 6.16 -2.25
CA PHE A 68 -0.15 7.59 -1.92
C PHE A 68 0.77 7.88 -0.73
N ILE A 69 0.70 7.09 0.35
CA ILE A 69 1.59 7.27 1.51
C ILE A 69 3.06 7.12 1.09
N ILE A 70 3.40 6.06 0.35
CA ILE A 70 4.76 5.80 -0.11
C ILE A 70 5.21 6.88 -1.10
N GLY A 71 4.36 7.25 -2.07
CA GLY A 71 4.64 8.30 -3.03
C GLY A 71 4.91 9.66 -2.37
N CYS A 72 4.08 10.04 -1.39
CA CYS A 72 4.31 11.23 -0.59
C CYS A 72 5.61 11.14 0.22
N SER A 73 5.96 9.97 0.77
CA SER A 73 7.18 9.78 1.53
C SER A 73 8.44 10.08 0.69
N PHE A 74 8.46 9.65 -0.58
CA PHE A 74 9.56 9.92 -1.52
C PHE A 74 9.71 11.41 -1.87
N HIS A 75 8.69 12.20 -1.63
CA HIS A 75 8.76 13.66 -1.79
C HIS A 75 9.11 14.38 -0.49
N ILE A 76 8.45 13.99 0.61
CA ILE A 76 8.53 14.70 1.90
C ILE A 76 9.85 14.44 2.61
N ILE A 77 10.29 13.18 2.71
CA ILE A 77 11.49 12.82 3.48
C ILE A 77 12.76 13.50 2.93
N PRO A 78 13.05 13.48 1.61
CA PRO A 78 14.20 14.20 1.08
C PRO A 78 14.16 15.70 1.37
N LYS A 79 12.99 16.32 1.26
CA LYS A 79 12.81 17.76 1.57
C LYS A 79 13.07 18.06 3.03
N LEU A 80 12.55 17.27 3.96
CA LEU A 80 12.79 17.45 5.39
C LEU A 80 14.24 17.14 5.78
N ALA A 81 14.87 16.16 5.12
CA ALA A 81 16.27 15.82 5.32
C ALA A 81 17.25 16.84 4.70
N GLY A 82 16.76 17.71 3.83
CA GLY A 82 17.60 18.69 3.10
C GLY A 82 18.55 18.02 2.10
N THR A 83 18.16 16.91 1.51
CA THR A 83 18.95 16.10 0.57
C THR A 83 18.10 15.64 -0.59
N GLU A 84 18.73 15.04 -1.60
CA GLU A 84 18.03 14.35 -2.67
C GLU A 84 17.66 12.91 -2.26
N LEU A 85 16.68 12.33 -2.93
CA LEU A 85 16.33 10.92 -2.76
C LEU A 85 17.53 10.04 -3.14
N ALA A 86 17.84 9.04 -2.33
CA ALA A 86 19.00 8.18 -2.54
C ALA A 86 18.98 7.49 -3.91
N SER A 87 17.80 7.07 -4.39
CA SER A 87 17.63 6.50 -5.72
C SER A 87 16.23 6.70 -6.29
N GLU A 88 16.10 7.59 -7.25
CA GLU A 88 14.87 7.78 -8.03
C GLU A 88 14.55 6.55 -8.92
N THR A 89 15.59 5.88 -9.45
CA THR A 89 15.43 4.68 -10.27
C THR A 89 14.85 3.53 -9.45
N ASN A 90 15.36 3.31 -8.24
CA ASN A 90 14.80 2.31 -7.33
C ASN A 90 13.35 2.66 -7.00
N ALA A 91 13.06 3.90 -6.58
CA ALA A 91 11.71 4.34 -6.25
C ALA A 91 10.72 4.12 -7.40
N ASN A 92 11.13 4.37 -8.63
CA ASN A 92 10.30 4.15 -9.81
C ASN A 92 10.11 2.65 -10.11
N LEU A 93 11.18 1.85 -10.07
CA LEU A 93 11.11 0.41 -10.34
C LEU A 93 10.19 -0.30 -9.35
N VAL A 94 10.39 -0.05 -8.05
CA VAL A 94 9.60 -0.71 -7.00
C VAL A 94 8.13 -0.32 -7.04
N SER A 95 7.75 0.81 -7.63
CA SER A 95 6.33 1.16 -7.83
C SER A 95 5.62 0.20 -8.78
N PHE A 96 6.30 -0.24 -9.84
CA PHE A 96 5.74 -1.24 -10.77
C PHE A 96 5.65 -2.62 -10.11
N VAL A 97 6.67 -3.03 -9.35
CA VAL A 97 6.62 -4.31 -8.63
C VAL A 97 5.50 -4.31 -7.58
N TRP A 98 5.28 -3.17 -6.91
CA TRP A 98 4.15 -3.00 -6.00
C TRP A 98 2.81 -3.14 -6.72
N THR A 99 2.64 -2.51 -7.88
CA THR A 99 1.43 -2.64 -8.70
C THR A 99 1.18 -4.11 -9.09
N ILE A 100 2.23 -4.86 -9.44
CA ILE A 100 2.10 -6.30 -9.71
C ILE A 100 1.65 -7.04 -8.46
N SER A 101 2.20 -6.74 -7.29
CA SER A 101 1.77 -7.40 -6.04
C SER A 101 0.32 -7.09 -5.67
N VAL A 102 -0.16 -5.88 -5.95
CA VAL A 102 -1.59 -5.53 -5.77
C VAL A 102 -2.47 -6.30 -6.76
N LEU A 103 -2.04 -6.45 -8.02
CA LEU A 103 -2.73 -7.32 -8.99
C LEU A 103 -2.83 -8.76 -8.50
N VAL A 104 -1.74 -9.30 -7.92
CA VAL A 104 -1.73 -10.64 -7.31
C VAL A 104 -2.76 -10.73 -6.17
N LEU A 105 -2.87 -9.73 -5.31
CA LEU A 105 -3.88 -9.71 -4.24
C LEU A 105 -5.31 -9.65 -4.79
N VAL A 106 -5.56 -8.81 -5.80
CA VAL A 106 -6.87 -8.70 -6.45
C VAL A 106 -7.26 -10.01 -7.15
N ILE A 107 -6.33 -10.66 -7.84
CA ILE A 107 -6.58 -11.97 -8.46
C ILE A 107 -6.80 -13.04 -7.38
N GLY A 108 -6.01 -13.01 -6.30
CA GLY A 108 -6.13 -13.92 -5.16
C GLY A 108 -7.47 -13.81 -4.45
N SER A 109 -8.11 -12.64 -4.46
CA SER A 109 -9.46 -12.48 -3.91
C SER A 109 -10.56 -13.12 -4.77
N GLN A 110 -10.27 -13.38 -6.04
CA GLN A 110 -11.18 -14.08 -6.97
C GLN A 110 -10.89 -15.59 -7.03
N ASN A 111 -9.63 -15.98 -6.87
CA ASN A 111 -9.15 -17.35 -6.89
C ASN A 111 -8.11 -17.55 -5.79
N ASN A 112 -8.48 -18.23 -4.72
CA ASN A 112 -7.62 -18.43 -3.56
C ASN A 112 -6.31 -19.15 -3.88
N SER A 113 -6.28 -20.04 -4.87
CA SER A 113 -5.09 -20.75 -5.29
C SER A 113 -4.98 -20.89 -6.81
N ILE A 114 -3.77 -20.74 -7.33
CA ILE A 114 -3.43 -21.01 -8.73
C ILE A 114 -2.27 -22.02 -8.73
N LEU A 115 -2.44 -23.13 -9.43
CA LEU A 115 -1.44 -24.22 -9.48
C LEU A 115 -1.04 -24.75 -8.09
N GLY A 116 -1.97 -24.73 -7.12
CA GLY A 116 -1.71 -25.19 -5.75
C GLY A 116 -0.93 -24.19 -4.87
N ILE A 117 -0.71 -22.96 -5.34
CA ILE A 117 -0.07 -21.90 -4.57
C ILE A 117 -1.14 -20.92 -4.09
N ASP A 118 -1.16 -20.66 -2.79
CA ASP A 118 -2.03 -19.64 -2.21
C ASP A 118 -1.59 -18.25 -2.64
N ILE A 119 -2.48 -17.55 -3.33
CA ILE A 119 -2.15 -16.31 -4.03
C ILE A 119 -2.11 -15.10 -3.09
N ILE A 120 -3.01 -15.04 -2.11
CA ILE A 120 -3.03 -13.91 -1.16
C ILE A 120 -1.75 -13.82 -0.32
N PRO A 121 -1.25 -14.92 0.32
CA PRO A 121 0.03 -14.87 1.01
C PRO A 121 1.20 -14.47 0.11
N LEU A 122 1.21 -14.92 -1.14
CA LEU A 122 2.22 -14.51 -2.12
C LEU A 122 2.19 -13.00 -2.38
N GLY A 123 1.00 -12.42 -2.60
CA GLY A 123 0.84 -10.98 -2.79
C GLY A 123 1.31 -10.17 -1.58
N VAL A 124 0.95 -10.61 -0.36
CA VAL A 124 1.39 -9.98 0.89
C VAL A 124 2.92 -10.07 1.04
N ALA A 125 3.52 -11.22 0.74
CA ALA A 125 4.97 -11.38 0.79
C ALA A 125 5.68 -10.46 -0.19
N LEU A 126 5.20 -10.36 -1.43
CA LEU A 126 5.74 -9.44 -2.44
C LEU A 126 5.64 -7.98 -1.98
N ASN A 127 4.51 -7.55 -1.42
CA ASN A 127 4.36 -6.21 -0.87
C ASN A 127 5.41 -5.91 0.22
N ASN A 128 5.63 -6.85 1.14
CA ASN A 128 6.64 -6.66 2.20
C ASN A 128 8.06 -6.58 1.63
N ILE A 129 8.42 -7.39 0.64
CA ILE A 129 9.72 -7.32 -0.03
C ILE A 129 9.93 -5.97 -0.70
N VAL A 130 8.93 -5.48 -1.42
CA VAL A 130 8.99 -4.15 -2.06
C VAL A 130 9.09 -3.05 -1.02
N LEU A 131 8.35 -3.16 0.09
CA LEU A 131 8.39 -2.17 1.17
C LEU A 131 9.78 -2.13 1.83
N LEU A 132 10.48 -3.25 1.98
CA LEU A 132 11.87 -3.24 2.43
C LEU A 132 12.78 -2.43 1.48
N ALA A 133 12.60 -2.55 0.16
CA ALA A 133 13.36 -1.74 -0.80
C ALA A 133 13.01 -0.24 -0.69
N VAL A 134 11.74 0.10 -0.45
CA VAL A 134 11.30 1.48 -0.14
C VAL A 134 11.98 2.00 1.11
N ILE A 135 11.95 1.22 2.20
CA ILE A 135 12.56 1.58 3.49
C ILE A 135 14.06 1.80 3.32
N MET A 136 14.76 0.91 2.64
CA MET A 136 16.20 1.06 2.40
C MET A 136 16.51 2.34 1.65
N ASN A 137 15.73 2.68 0.62
CA ASN A 137 15.90 3.95 -0.11
C ASN A 137 15.70 5.16 0.82
N GLN A 138 14.68 5.13 1.68
CA GLN A 138 14.41 6.21 2.64
C GLN A 138 15.50 6.30 3.73
N LEU A 139 15.97 5.18 4.27
CA LEU A 139 17.05 5.17 5.27
C LEU A 139 18.36 5.70 4.69
N LEU A 140 18.71 5.33 3.46
CA LEU A 140 19.87 5.88 2.76
C LEU A 140 19.72 7.40 2.50
N THR A 141 18.51 7.83 2.17
CA THR A 141 18.21 9.28 2.06
C THR A 141 18.44 9.99 3.38
N VAL A 142 17.93 9.43 4.47
CA VAL A 142 18.09 10.00 5.82
C VAL A 142 19.53 9.93 6.32
N ALA A 143 20.30 8.92 5.94
CA ALA A 143 21.72 8.82 6.29
C ALA A 143 22.53 9.98 5.71
N ASN A 144 22.13 10.53 4.57
CA ASN A 144 22.76 11.67 3.90
C ASN A 144 22.11 13.03 4.27
N LYS A 145 21.34 13.09 5.35
CA LYS A 145 20.64 14.30 5.75
C LYS A 145 21.59 15.45 6.09
N THR A 146 21.21 16.64 5.68
CA THR A 146 21.89 17.90 6.03
C THR A 146 21.13 18.70 7.11
N ARG A 147 19.90 18.26 7.45
CA ARG A 147 19.03 18.88 8.45
C ARG A 147 18.46 17.81 9.39
N ASN A 148 18.07 18.23 10.58
CA ASN A 148 17.31 17.34 11.47
C ASN A 148 15.91 17.13 10.91
N ILE A 149 15.50 15.88 10.87
CA ILE A 149 14.18 15.50 10.36
C ILE A 149 13.13 15.96 11.37
N ALA A 150 12.16 16.74 10.89
CA ALA A 150 11.03 17.20 11.68
C ALA A 150 10.02 16.06 11.94
N THR A 151 9.14 16.24 12.91
CA THR A 151 8.12 15.25 13.35
C THR A 151 7.35 14.59 12.21
N PRO A 152 6.88 15.31 11.15
CA PRO A 152 6.19 14.66 10.02
C PRO A 152 7.01 13.55 9.36
N GLY A 153 8.33 13.78 9.18
CA GLY A 153 9.21 12.79 8.59
C GLY A 153 9.38 11.54 9.45
N TRP A 154 9.47 11.70 10.78
CA TRP A 154 9.53 10.57 11.69
C TRP A 154 8.25 9.74 11.70
N LEU A 155 7.07 10.38 11.66
CA LEU A 155 5.80 9.66 11.57
C LEU A 155 5.72 8.82 10.29
N ILE A 156 6.15 9.37 9.15
CA ILE A 156 6.20 8.64 7.89
C ILE A 156 7.19 7.46 7.97
N LEU A 157 8.38 7.66 8.56
CA LEU A 157 9.36 6.58 8.73
C LEU A 157 8.84 5.48 9.65
N ILE A 158 8.19 5.82 10.75
CA ILE A 158 7.54 4.86 11.65
C ILE A 158 6.46 4.08 10.91
N ALA A 159 5.64 4.76 10.10
CA ALA A 159 4.63 4.11 9.28
C ALA A 159 5.25 3.07 8.35
N LEU A 160 6.28 3.43 7.60
CA LEU A 160 6.97 2.51 6.70
C LEU A 160 7.61 1.32 7.43
N LEU A 161 8.25 1.56 8.57
CA LEU A 161 8.93 0.52 9.36
C LEU A 161 7.95 -0.42 10.08
N SER A 162 6.75 0.05 10.42
CA SER A 162 5.78 -0.75 11.18
C SER A 162 5.36 -2.02 10.44
N SER A 163 5.18 -1.97 9.13
CA SER A 163 4.68 -3.10 8.35
C SER A 163 5.61 -4.32 8.39
N PRO A 164 6.87 -4.28 7.99
CA PRO A 164 7.73 -5.47 8.02
C PRO A 164 8.05 -5.94 9.44
N ILE A 165 8.15 -5.03 10.42
CA ILE A 165 8.39 -5.40 11.82
C ILE A 165 7.26 -6.27 12.34
N LEU A 166 6.04 -5.84 12.11
CA LEU A 166 4.88 -6.58 12.56
C LEU A 166 4.68 -7.88 11.76
N ALA A 167 4.99 -7.92 10.46
CA ALA A 167 4.99 -9.16 9.70
C ALA A 167 5.91 -10.21 10.37
N ILE A 168 7.10 -9.80 10.76
CA ILE A 168 8.05 -10.67 11.48
C ILE A 168 7.47 -11.08 12.84
N VAL A 169 6.93 -10.12 13.60
CA VAL A 169 6.31 -10.41 14.91
C VAL A 169 5.15 -11.38 14.77
N SER A 170 4.29 -11.20 13.78
CA SER A 170 3.15 -12.11 13.53
C SER A 170 3.60 -13.54 13.21
N ILE A 171 4.65 -13.70 12.42
CA ILE A 171 5.21 -15.01 12.07
C ILE A 171 5.84 -15.66 13.32
N VAL A 172 6.70 -14.93 14.03
CA VAL A 172 7.43 -15.46 15.20
C VAL A 172 6.51 -15.80 16.37
N SER A 173 5.48 -15.00 16.59
CA SER A 173 4.50 -15.25 17.67
C SER A 173 3.46 -16.32 17.34
N GLY A 174 3.43 -16.81 16.10
CA GLY A 174 2.40 -17.73 15.64
C GLY A 174 1.01 -17.07 15.49
N ALA A 175 0.91 -15.76 15.66
CA ALA A 175 -0.35 -15.02 15.51
C ALA A 175 -0.96 -15.16 14.11
N ALA A 176 -0.16 -15.51 13.11
CA ALA A 176 -0.63 -15.79 11.78
C ALA A 176 -1.53 -17.04 11.68
N ASN A 177 -1.47 -17.92 12.66
CA ASN A 177 -2.22 -19.19 12.71
C ASN A 177 -3.53 -19.10 13.50
N ASP A 178 -3.81 -17.94 14.11
CA ASP A 178 -4.99 -17.70 14.92
C ASP A 178 -5.76 -16.49 14.40
N ASN A 179 -7.08 -16.64 14.24
CA ASN A 179 -7.95 -15.58 13.71
C ASN A 179 -7.90 -14.29 14.54
N VAL A 180 -7.82 -14.41 15.87
CA VAL A 180 -7.73 -13.24 16.76
C VAL A 180 -6.36 -12.56 16.60
N GLY A 181 -5.30 -13.35 16.54
CA GLY A 181 -3.95 -12.85 16.31
C GLY A 181 -3.80 -12.20 14.93
N GLN A 182 -4.37 -12.78 13.90
CA GLN A 182 -4.44 -12.19 12.57
C GLN A 182 -5.19 -10.85 12.60
N TRP A 183 -6.40 -10.83 13.16
CA TRP A 183 -7.19 -9.62 13.30
C TRP A 183 -6.43 -8.51 14.04
N LEU A 184 -5.85 -8.84 15.19
CA LEU A 184 -5.07 -7.88 15.99
C LEU A 184 -3.86 -7.35 15.20
N THR A 185 -3.13 -8.24 14.54
CA THR A 185 -1.98 -7.90 13.71
C THR A 185 -2.40 -6.93 12.60
N TYR A 186 -3.43 -7.23 11.83
CA TYR A 186 -3.91 -6.35 10.77
C TYR A 186 -4.37 -4.99 11.26
N HIS A 187 -5.01 -4.92 12.44
CA HIS A 187 -5.49 -3.65 13.01
C HIS A 187 -4.35 -2.80 13.57
N ILE A 188 -3.40 -3.39 14.28
CA ILE A 188 -2.22 -2.67 14.77
C ILE A 188 -1.37 -2.20 13.58
N PHE A 189 -1.18 -3.04 12.60
CA PHE A 189 -0.47 -2.75 11.37
C PHE A 189 -1.12 -1.67 10.54
N GLY A 190 -2.35 -1.94 10.13
CA GLY A 190 -3.13 -1.01 9.32
C GLY A 190 -3.25 0.33 10.06
N GLY A 191 -3.54 0.30 11.35
CA GLY A 191 -3.59 1.49 12.19
C GLY A 191 -2.27 2.25 12.22
N THR A 192 -1.14 1.58 12.47
CA THR A 192 0.16 2.27 12.54
C THR A 192 0.61 2.76 11.17
N PHE A 193 0.57 1.91 10.14
CA PHE A 193 1.01 2.29 8.80
C PHE A 193 0.15 3.41 8.21
N PHE A 194 -1.16 3.23 8.19
CA PHE A 194 -2.05 4.21 7.58
C PHE A 194 -2.17 5.46 8.43
N PHE A 195 -2.40 5.32 9.73
CA PHE A 195 -2.62 6.49 10.60
C PHE A 195 -1.36 7.34 10.73
N ALA A 196 -0.21 6.75 11.04
CA ALA A 196 1.03 7.52 11.16
C ALA A 196 1.49 8.09 9.82
N GLY A 197 1.29 7.35 8.71
CA GLY A 197 1.60 7.83 7.36
C GLY A 197 0.75 9.05 6.98
N VAL A 198 -0.57 8.95 7.13
CA VAL A 198 -1.49 10.05 6.83
C VAL A 198 -1.27 11.24 7.77
N ALA A 199 -1.07 11.00 9.07
CA ALA A 199 -0.78 12.05 10.04
C ALA A 199 0.51 12.80 9.69
N GLY A 200 1.58 12.09 9.31
CA GLY A 200 2.83 12.70 8.88
C GLY A 200 2.65 13.57 7.63
N ILE A 201 1.91 13.09 6.63
CA ILE A 201 1.60 13.85 5.41
C ILE A 201 0.76 15.09 5.75
N ALA A 202 -0.29 14.95 6.58
CA ALA A 202 -1.18 16.04 6.96
C ALA A 202 -0.42 17.13 7.75
N LEU A 203 0.44 16.75 8.69
CA LEU A 203 1.27 17.68 9.44
C LEU A 203 2.25 18.43 8.54
N TYR A 204 2.87 17.75 7.57
CA TYR A 204 3.73 18.39 6.58
C TYR A 204 2.95 19.38 5.71
N ALA A 205 1.80 18.98 5.18
CA ALA A 205 0.97 19.85 4.36
C ALA A 205 0.46 21.07 5.14
N SER A 206 0.06 20.91 6.40
CA SER A 206 -0.39 22.01 7.25
C SER A 206 0.74 22.99 7.58
N SER A 207 1.97 22.49 7.80
CA SER A 207 3.12 23.36 8.04
C SER A 207 3.44 24.24 6.83
N ILE A 208 3.37 23.70 5.62
CA ILE A 208 3.54 24.46 4.37
C ILE A 208 2.41 25.49 4.21
N ALA A 209 1.16 25.08 4.43
CA ALA A 209 0.00 25.95 4.26
C ALA A 209 0.00 27.14 5.26
N SER A 210 0.54 26.93 6.46
CA SER A 210 0.66 27.98 7.48
C SER A 210 1.89 28.89 7.29
N GLY A 211 2.76 28.61 6.32
CA GLY A 211 4.01 29.37 6.11
C GLY A 211 5.07 29.11 7.18
N ASN A 212 4.91 28.09 8.01
CA ASN A 212 5.87 27.64 9.03
C ASN A 212 6.44 26.27 8.61
N PRO A 213 7.43 26.24 7.70
CA PRO A 213 8.05 25.02 7.21
C PRO A 213 8.92 24.31 8.26
#